data_910b23775735df94a0f69d013597a292
#
_entry.id   910b23775735df94a0f69d013597a292
#
_cell.length_a   1.000
_cell.length_b   1.000
_cell.length_c   1.000
_cell.angle_alpha   90.00
_cell.angle_beta   90.00
_cell.angle_gamma   90.00
#
_symmetry.space_group_name_H-M   'P 1'
#
loop_
_entity.id
_entity.type
_entity.pdbx_description
1 polymer ?
#
loop_
_entity_poly.entity_id
_entity_poly.type
_entity_poly.pdbx_seq_one_letter_code
_entity_poly.pdbx_strand_id
1 'polypeptide(L)'
;MSVLRWILTAALLLCALPAGAADKTVGVIMSGNLAYYQEVHKAFAASLGKEGFDFRTVDTLLQMPSPDSLSWANAARKLVVAEVNVLVSYGAPAALAMIRETKSIPLVYAGVYAPAAAGVSARNMTGISGKVPLTSLLKYLKKMTPFSRIAVVYNEFEPDSVKQAEELVELESQYGFKTIKMAIKRPDEARKLVFAGKADAVLISVSAVANEAIDVIVQQAREAKIPVISQIGGTAEHGVVLCLAPSPSEQGAAAGRMVARLLKGEQPASIPVEVPRMVELVVNLKEAGALGIKVPIDLISDATKVIK
;
A
#
# COMPACT_ATOMS: atom_id res chain seq x y z
N MET A 1 -4.60 16.69 -68.20
CA MET A 1 -4.11 15.69 -67.23
C MET A 1 -3.41 16.28 -66.00
N SER A 2 -3.31 17.58 -65.83
CA SER A 2 -2.58 18.22 -64.70
C SER A 2 -3.47 18.65 -63.50
N VAL A 3 -4.77 18.85 -63.69
CA VAL A 3 -5.68 19.32 -62.63
C VAL A 3 -6.11 18.18 -61.69
N LEU A 4 -6.17 16.95 -62.17
CA LEU A 4 -6.60 15.76 -61.39
C LEU A 4 -5.51 15.30 -60.38
N ARG A 5 -4.23 15.67 -60.61
CA ARG A 5 -3.11 15.34 -59.71
C ARG A 5 -3.07 16.23 -58.43
N TRP A 6 -3.54 17.46 -58.50
CA TRP A 6 -3.56 18.40 -57.39
C TRP A 6 -4.70 18.15 -56.39
N ILE A 7 -5.80 17.53 -56.83
CA ILE A 7 -6.93 17.18 -55.96
C ILE A 7 -6.60 15.96 -55.09
N LEU A 8 -5.78 15.01 -55.57
CA LEU A 8 -5.37 13.83 -54.80
C LEU A 8 -4.31 14.15 -53.72
N THR A 9 -3.50 15.22 -53.90
CA THR A 9 -2.50 15.63 -52.91
C THR A 9 -3.10 16.46 -51.78
N ALA A 10 -4.21 17.16 -52.02
CA ALA A 10 -4.92 17.93 -50.98
C ALA A 10 -5.78 17.07 -50.05
N ALA A 11 -6.23 15.89 -50.48
CA ALA A 11 -7.06 14.97 -49.69
C ALA A 11 -6.26 14.15 -48.67
N LEU A 12 -4.94 14.03 -48.81
CA LEU A 12 -4.08 13.26 -47.86
C LEU A 12 -3.56 14.08 -46.66
N LEU A 13 -3.77 15.41 -46.66
CA LEU A 13 -3.31 16.29 -45.58
C LEU A 13 -4.36 16.54 -44.47
N LEU A 14 -5.56 15.97 -44.58
CA LEU A 14 -6.67 16.23 -43.61
C LEU A 14 -6.90 15.15 -42.56
N CYS A 15 -6.04 14.13 -42.42
CA CYS A 15 -6.21 13.04 -41.45
C CYS A 15 -5.10 12.92 -40.41
N ALA A 16 -4.29 13.93 -40.21
CA ALA A 16 -3.50 14.02 -38.98
C ALA A 16 -4.31 14.80 -37.94
N LEU A 17 -5.33 14.14 -37.36
CA LEU A 17 -5.81 14.58 -36.06
C LEU A 17 -4.62 14.48 -35.10
N PRO A 18 -4.16 15.59 -34.48
CA PRO A 18 -3.21 15.44 -33.39
C PRO A 18 -3.83 14.52 -32.40
N ALA A 19 -3.18 13.40 -32.09
CA ALA A 19 -3.43 12.70 -30.83
C ALA A 19 -3.19 13.76 -29.76
N GLY A 20 -4.28 14.36 -29.25
CA GLY A 20 -4.19 15.39 -28.21
C GLY A 20 -3.40 14.78 -27.07
N ALA A 21 -2.25 15.36 -26.74
CA ALA A 21 -1.57 15.04 -25.48
C ALA A 21 -2.59 15.24 -24.36
N ALA A 22 -2.65 14.34 -23.41
CA ALA A 22 -3.55 14.47 -22.27
C ALA A 22 -3.29 15.83 -21.58
N ASP A 23 -4.36 16.58 -21.36
CA ASP A 23 -4.25 17.95 -20.79
C ASP A 23 -3.75 17.94 -19.33
N LYS A 24 -3.76 16.80 -18.68
CA LYS A 24 -3.41 16.62 -17.26
C LYS A 24 -2.49 15.41 -17.09
N THR A 25 -1.57 15.53 -16.12
CA THR A 25 -0.65 14.45 -15.77
C THR A 25 -0.72 14.16 -14.28
N VAL A 26 -0.86 12.89 -13.91
CA VAL A 26 -0.85 12.41 -12.52
C VAL A 26 0.41 11.57 -12.31
N GLY A 27 1.25 11.97 -11.35
CA GLY A 27 2.41 11.21 -10.94
C GLY A 27 2.08 10.25 -9.79
N VAL A 28 2.38 8.97 -9.92
CA VAL A 28 2.09 7.96 -8.91
C VAL A 28 3.38 7.29 -8.45
N ILE A 29 3.59 7.15 -7.14
CA ILE A 29 4.67 6.32 -6.57
C ILE A 29 4.06 5.25 -5.65
N MET A 30 4.40 4.00 -5.90
CA MET A 30 4.22 2.89 -4.96
C MET A 30 5.46 2.77 -4.08
N SER A 31 5.32 2.62 -2.75
CA SER A 31 6.47 2.46 -1.85
C SER A 31 7.23 1.15 -2.07
N GLY A 32 6.64 0.20 -2.77
CA GLY A 32 7.20 -1.09 -3.20
C GLY A 32 6.26 -1.76 -4.19
N ASN A 33 6.73 -2.83 -4.84
CA ASN A 33 5.93 -3.60 -5.79
C ASN A 33 5.06 -4.64 -5.07
N LEU A 34 4.08 -4.17 -4.27
CA LEU A 34 3.18 -5.04 -3.51
C LEU A 34 1.86 -5.24 -4.24
N ALA A 35 1.33 -6.47 -4.23
CA ALA A 35 0.02 -6.80 -4.82
C ALA A 35 -1.09 -5.87 -4.28
N TYR A 36 -1.04 -5.52 -3.01
CA TYR A 36 -1.94 -4.55 -2.38
C TYR A 36 -1.94 -3.20 -3.10
N TYR A 37 -0.76 -2.63 -3.37
CA TYR A 37 -0.67 -1.33 -4.05
C TYR A 37 -1.08 -1.41 -5.51
N GLN A 38 -0.88 -2.54 -6.16
CA GLN A 38 -1.36 -2.77 -7.54
C GLN A 38 -2.89 -2.77 -7.60
N GLU A 39 -3.56 -3.43 -6.63
CA GLU A 39 -5.03 -3.42 -6.53
C GLU A 39 -5.58 -2.04 -6.15
N VAL A 40 -4.89 -1.31 -5.25
CA VAL A 40 -5.20 0.11 -4.95
C VAL A 40 -5.12 0.95 -6.22
N HIS A 41 -4.05 0.78 -7.02
CA HIS A 41 -3.86 1.53 -8.26
C HIS A 41 -4.93 1.23 -9.32
N LYS A 42 -5.29 -0.04 -9.46
CA LYS A 42 -6.37 -0.46 -10.35
C LYS A 42 -7.71 0.18 -9.97
N ALA A 43 -8.04 0.19 -8.68
CA ALA A 43 -9.25 0.83 -8.18
C ALA A 43 -9.19 2.37 -8.30
N PHE A 44 -8.01 2.97 -8.12
CA PHE A 44 -7.74 4.38 -8.35
C PHE A 44 -8.03 4.77 -9.80
N ALA A 45 -7.43 4.08 -10.76
CA ALA A 45 -7.62 4.36 -12.18
C ALA A 45 -9.11 4.21 -12.61
N ALA A 46 -9.76 3.15 -12.13
CA ALA A 46 -11.19 2.94 -12.39
C ALA A 46 -12.08 4.05 -11.79
N SER A 47 -11.75 4.53 -10.59
CA SER A 47 -12.49 5.62 -9.93
C SER A 47 -12.25 6.96 -10.63
N LEU A 48 -11.01 7.27 -10.98
CA LEU A 48 -10.63 8.49 -11.71
C LEU A 48 -11.33 8.55 -13.06
N GLY A 49 -11.41 7.42 -13.78
CA GLY A 49 -12.16 7.32 -15.05
C GLY A 49 -13.65 7.58 -14.89
N LYS A 50 -14.29 7.12 -13.80
CA LYS A 50 -15.71 7.42 -13.50
C LYS A 50 -15.96 8.90 -13.22
N GLU A 51 -14.96 9.63 -12.75
CA GLU A 51 -15.01 11.07 -12.51
C GLU A 51 -14.76 11.92 -13.76
N GLY A 52 -14.59 11.28 -14.93
CA GLY A 52 -14.37 11.92 -16.22
C GLY A 52 -12.92 12.10 -16.64
N PHE A 53 -11.98 11.51 -15.89
CA PHE A 53 -10.54 11.58 -16.16
C PHE A 53 -10.01 10.20 -16.56
N ASP A 54 -10.21 9.81 -17.81
CA ASP A 54 -9.73 8.56 -18.40
C ASP A 54 -8.34 8.73 -19.07
N PHE A 55 -7.83 7.64 -19.65
CA PHE A 55 -6.53 7.61 -20.33
C PHE A 55 -6.40 8.57 -21.54
N ARG A 56 -7.50 9.18 -22.01
CA ARG A 56 -7.49 10.18 -23.09
C ARG A 56 -7.30 11.60 -22.56
N THR A 57 -7.67 11.82 -21.30
CA THR A 57 -7.67 13.14 -20.66
C THR A 57 -6.60 13.28 -19.58
N VAL A 58 -6.07 12.15 -19.07
CA VAL A 58 -5.05 12.14 -18.03
C VAL A 58 -3.95 11.12 -18.36
N ASP A 59 -2.72 11.59 -18.43
CA ASP A 59 -1.54 10.73 -18.42
C ASP A 59 -1.17 10.34 -16.99
N THR A 60 -0.84 9.07 -16.78
CA THR A 60 -0.38 8.56 -15.48
C THR A 60 1.08 8.13 -15.55
N LEU A 61 1.95 8.84 -14.83
CA LEU A 61 3.38 8.51 -14.71
C LEU A 61 3.58 7.65 -13.45
N LEU A 62 3.53 6.33 -13.60
CA LEU A 62 3.71 5.38 -12.50
C LEU A 62 5.20 5.10 -12.25
N GLN A 63 5.62 5.18 -10.99
CA GLN A 63 6.93 4.80 -10.49
C GLN A 63 6.79 3.69 -9.43
N MET A 64 7.55 2.62 -9.58
CA MET A 64 7.64 1.50 -8.64
C MET A 64 9.12 1.29 -8.25
N PRO A 65 9.71 2.21 -7.47
CA PRO A 65 11.11 2.11 -7.08
C PRO A 65 11.34 0.96 -6.10
N SER A 66 12.59 0.51 -5.99
CA SER A 66 13.01 -0.37 -4.91
C SER A 66 12.71 0.27 -3.54
N PRO A 67 12.43 -0.51 -2.48
CA PRO A 67 12.04 0.02 -1.19
C PRO A 67 13.25 0.53 -0.39
N ASP A 68 13.83 1.63 -0.85
CA ASP A 68 14.90 2.36 -0.17
C ASP A 68 14.72 3.88 -0.31
N SER A 69 15.30 4.62 0.63
CA SER A 69 15.14 6.08 0.73
C SER A 69 15.64 6.84 -0.51
N LEU A 70 16.69 6.37 -1.16
CA LEU A 70 17.26 7.02 -2.34
C LEU A 70 16.36 6.81 -3.57
N SER A 71 15.89 5.59 -3.75
CA SER A 71 14.99 5.21 -4.85
C SER A 71 13.65 5.96 -4.77
N TRP A 72 13.07 6.10 -3.57
CA TRP A 72 11.86 6.91 -3.36
C TRP A 72 12.10 8.40 -3.66
N ALA A 73 13.23 8.96 -3.17
CA ALA A 73 13.57 10.37 -3.42
C ALA A 73 13.78 10.65 -4.92
N ASN A 74 14.48 9.77 -5.63
CA ASN A 74 14.71 9.90 -7.07
C ASN A 74 13.39 9.81 -7.86
N ALA A 75 12.49 8.90 -7.50
CA ALA A 75 11.17 8.78 -8.11
C ALA A 75 10.34 10.05 -7.88
N ALA A 76 10.33 10.59 -6.66
CA ALA A 76 9.62 11.83 -6.34
C ALA A 76 10.18 13.02 -7.13
N ARG A 77 11.50 13.19 -7.19
CA ARG A 77 12.16 14.26 -7.95
C ARG A 77 11.84 14.17 -9.43
N LYS A 78 11.85 12.95 -10.00
CA LYS A 78 11.49 12.74 -11.42
C LYS A 78 10.08 13.23 -11.72
N LEU A 79 9.10 12.95 -10.87
CA LEU A 79 7.73 13.41 -11.06
C LEU A 79 7.58 14.92 -10.86
N VAL A 80 8.31 15.52 -9.92
CA VAL A 80 8.31 16.97 -9.71
C VAL A 80 8.92 17.70 -10.93
N VAL A 81 10.03 17.19 -11.49
CA VAL A 81 10.65 17.73 -12.71
C VAL A 81 9.75 17.56 -13.95
N ALA A 82 8.92 16.50 -13.97
CA ALA A 82 7.93 16.30 -15.02
C ALA A 82 6.70 17.22 -14.88
N GLU A 83 6.67 18.12 -13.89
CA GLU A 83 5.62 19.12 -13.64
C GLU A 83 4.20 18.53 -13.62
N VAL A 84 4.04 17.34 -12.99
CA VAL A 84 2.74 16.69 -12.88
C VAL A 84 1.72 17.57 -12.14
N ASN A 85 0.45 17.49 -12.50
CA ASN A 85 -0.61 18.30 -11.92
C ASN A 85 -0.99 17.84 -10.49
N VAL A 86 -0.90 16.53 -10.22
CA VAL A 86 -1.19 15.91 -8.91
C VAL A 86 -0.24 14.76 -8.68
N LEU A 87 0.24 14.61 -7.45
CA LEU A 87 1.02 13.48 -6.98
C LEU A 87 0.13 12.50 -6.20
N VAL A 88 0.36 11.20 -6.39
CA VAL A 88 -0.31 10.13 -5.64
C VAL A 88 0.73 9.20 -5.05
N SER A 89 0.62 8.89 -3.77
CA SER A 89 1.50 7.93 -3.10
C SER A 89 0.73 6.76 -2.53
N TYR A 90 1.29 5.56 -2.65
CA TYR A 90 0.84 4.39 -1.90
C TYR A 90 1.90 4.00 -0.87
N GLY A 91 1.53 4.12 0.42
CA GLY A 91 2.41 3.96 1.56
C GLY A 91 3.14 5.23 2.01
N ALA A 92 3.59 5.23 3.25
CA ALA A 92 4.22 6.40 3.88
C ALA A 92 5.59 6.78 3.29
N PRO A 93 6.49 5.84 2.91
CA PRO A 93 7.79 6.20 2.35
C PRO A 93 7.69 7.07 1.10
N ALA A 94 6.82 6.69 0.14
CA ALA A 94 6.57 7.48 -1.07
C ALA A 94 5.98 8.85 -0.75
N ALA A 95 5.00 8.93 0.16
CA ALA A 95 4.40 10.20 0.60
C ALA A 95 5.45 11.14 1.19
N LEU A 96 6.29 10.64 2.08
CA LEU A 96 7.37 11.42 2.72
C LEU A 96 8.41 11.90 1.73
N ALA A 97 8.77 11.08 0.72
CA ALA A 97 9.67 11.50 -0.35
C ALA A 97 9.07 12.67 -1.14
N MET A 98 7.80 12.56 -1.53
CA MET A 98 7.09 13.64 -2.26
C MET A 98 6.98 14.93 -1.42
N ILE A 99 6.65 14.83 -0.13
CA ILE A 99 6.56 15.99 0.79
C ILE A 99 7.89 16.76 0.87
N ARG A 100 9.02 16.06 0.76
CA ARG A 100 10.36 16.69 0.78
C ARG A 100 10.67 17.42 -0.52
N GLU A 101 10.28 16.88 -1.66
CA GLU A 101 10.61 17.41 -2.99
C GLU A 101 9.69 18.56 -3.43
N THR A 102 8.43 18.65 -2.95
CA THR A 102 7.52 19.72 -3.32
C THR A 102 6.63 20.19 -2.18
N LYS A 103 6.27 21.48 -2.21
CA LYS A 103 5.28 22.12 -1.31
C LYS A 103 4.10 22.69 -2.08
N SER A 104 4.15 22.68 -3.42
CA SER A 104 3.17 23.30 -4.30
C SER A 104 2.28 22.32 -5.04
N ILE A 105 2.85 21.21 -5.54
CA ILE A 105 2.06 20.21 -6.27
C ILE A 105 1.11 19.51 -5.29
N PRO A 106 -0.21 19.46 -5.56
CA PRO A 106 -1.17 18.75 -4.73
C PRO A 106 -0.81 17.26 -4.60
N LEU A 107 -0.98 16.69 -3.40
CA LEU A 107 -0.64 15.31 -3.10
C LEU A 107 -1.82 14.57 -2.45
N VAL A 108 -2.08 13.34 -2.94
CA VAL A 108 -3.03 12.39 -2.34
C VAL A 108 -2.28 11.14 -1.90
N TYR A 109 -2.44 10.72 -0.64
CA TYR A 109 -1.90 9.46 -0.17
C TYR A 109 -3.00 8.40 0.02
N ALA A 110 -2.64 7.13 -0.13
CA ALA A 110 -3.45 5.97 0.24
C ALA A 110 -2.55 4.88 0.86
N GLY A 111 -3.14 4.00 1.67
CA GLY A 111 -2.41 2.89 2.28
C GLY A 111 -1.34 3.29 3.29
N VAL A 112 -1.46 4.46 3.92
CA VAL A 112 -0.56 4.92 4.99
C VAL A 112 -1.15 4.54 6.34
N TYR A 113 -0.44 3.74 7.12
CA TYR A 113 -0.95 3.16 8.38
C TYR A 113 -1.36 4.23 9.41
N ALA A 114 -0.49 5.16 9.72
CA ALA A 114 -0.75 6.21 10.73
C ALA A 114 -0.22 7.56 10.22
N PRO A 115 -0.92 8.23 9.26
CA PRO A 115 -0.36 9.36 8.52
C PRO A 115 0.23 10.45 9.41
N ALA A 116 -0.55 10.99 10.34
CA ALA A 116 -0.09 12.06 11.22
C ALA A 116 1.10 11.65 12.11
N ALA A 117 1.02 10.44 12.71
CA ALA A 117 2.08 9.92 13.58
C ALA A 117 3.36 9.56 12.80
N ALA A 118 3.22 9.17 11.52
CA ALA A 118 4.34 8.90 10.62
C ALA A 118 4.92 10.15 9.97
N GLY A 119 4.40 11.35 10.27
CA GLY A 119 4.85 12.61 9.68
C GLY A 119 4.32 12.86 8.25
N VAL A 120 3.34 12.06 7.80
CA VAL A 120 2.68 12.26 6.50
C VAL A 120 1.61 13.33 6.67
N SER A 121 2.06 14.59 6.67
CA SER A 121 1.22 15.78 6.83
C SER A 121 1.87 16.98 6.14
N ALA A 122 1.12 17.67 5.27
CA ALA A 122 1.54 18.89 4.60
C ALA A 122 0.29 19.72 4.19
N ARG A 123 0.46 21.02 3.92
CA ARG A 123 -0.63 21.90 3.51
C ARG A 123 -1.20 21.57 2.12
N ASN A 124 -0.36 21.01 1.26
CA ASN A 124 -0.71 20.66 -0.12
C ASN A 124 -1.16 19.19 -0.26
N MET A 125 -1.63 18.56 0.82
CA MET A 125 -1.98 17.14 0.75
C MET A 125 -3.31 16.81 1.43
N THR A 126 -3.91 15.71 0.95
CA THR A 126 -5.03 14.98 1.54
C THR A 126 -4.84 13.49 1.31
N GLY A 127 -5.76 12.64 1.70
CA GLY A 127 -5.67 11.21 1.43
C GLY A 127 -6.60 10.36 2.28
N ILE A 128 -6.40 9.05 2.18
CA ILE A 128 -7.10 8.06 3.00
C ILE A 128 -6.10 7.26 3.84
N SER A 129 -6.34 7.21 5.16
CA SER A 129 -5.56 6.38 6.07
C SER A 129 -5.73 4.90 5.76
N GLY A 130 -4.67 4.12 5.94
CA GLY A 130 -4.69 2.65 5.87
C GLY A 130 -4.77 1.97 7.25
N LYS A 131 -5.07 2.73 8.32
CA LYS A 131 -5.02 2.19 9.67
C LYS A 131 -6.22 1.29 9.99
N VAL A 132 -5.93 0.01 10.26
CA VAL A 132 -6.85 -0.95 10.86
C VAL A 132 -6.34 -1.24 12.28
N PRO A 133 -7.21 -1.32 13.31
CA PRO A 133 -6.76 -1.56 14.68
C PRO A 133 -6.02 -2.89 14.85
N LEU A 134 -4.78 -2.87 15.37
CA LEU A 134 -4.01 -4.07 15.70
C LEU A 134 -4.75 -4.95 16.71
N THR A 135 -5.51 -4.34 17.61
CA THR A 135 -6.35 -5.06 18.59
C THR A 135 -7.30 -6.06 17.94
N SER A 136 -7.85 -5.73 16.76
CA SER A 136 -8.74 -6.64 16.01
C SER A 136 -7.96 -7.84 15.46
N LEU A 137 -6.78 -7.61 14.88
CA LEU A 137 -5.90 -8.67 14.39
C LEU A 137 -5.47 -9.61 15.52
N LEU A 138 -5.07 -9.06 16.68
CA LEU A 138 -4.66 -9.83 17.85
C LEU A 138 -5.81 -10.65 18.45
N LYS A 139 -7.04 -10.13 18.44
CA LYS A 139 -8.24 -10.89 18.88
C LYS A 139 -8.47 -12.11 17.99
N TYR A 140 -8.35 -11.99 16.68
CA TYR A 140 -8.46 -13.11 15.76
C TYR A 140 -7.32 -14.11 15.94
N LEU A 141 -6.09 -13.66 16.09
CA LEU A 141 -4.95 -14.53 16.36
C LEU A 141 -5.15 -15.34 17.65
N LYS A 142 -5.64 -14.70 18.72
CA LYS A 142 -5.90 -15.34 20.02
C LYS A 142 -6.97 -16.42 19.96
N LYS A 143 -7.93 -16.31 19.04
CA LYS A 143 -8.91 -17.37 18.77
C LYS A 143 -8.28 -18.61 18.11
N MET A 144 -7.21 -18.42 17.34
CA MET A 144 -6.56 -19.48 16.56
C MET A 144 -5.49 -20.22 17.35
N THR A 145 -4.69 -19.51 18.11
CA THR A 145 -3.54 -20.07 18.84
C THR A 145 -3.18 -19.19 20.04
N PRO A 146 -2.76 -19.80 21.17
CA PRO A 146 -2.17 -19.05 22.25
C PRO A 146 -0.82 -18.45 21.82
N PHE A 147 -0.50 -17.29 22.38
CA PHE A 147 0.80 -16.65 22.20
C PHE A 147 1.18 -15.87 23.47
N SER A 148 2.47 -15.80 23.72
CA SER A 148 3.08 -15.00 24.79
C SER A 148 4.18 -14.08 24.28
N ARG A 149 4.63 -14.30 23.04
CA ARG A 149 5.68 -13.50 22.37
C ARG A 149 5.31 -13.31 20.90
N ILE A 150 5.30 -12.06 20.44
CA ILE A 150 5.08 -11.73 19.03
C ILE A 150 6.34 -11.05 18.48
N ALA A 151 6.97 -11.64 17.49
CA ALA A 151 8.00 -10.96 16.73
C ALA A 151 7.36 -9.97 15.76
N VAL A 152 7.85 -8.73 15.70
CA VAL A 152 7.47 -7.78 14.65
C VAL A 152 8.67 -7.51 13.75
N VAL A 153 8.52 -7.84 12.46
CA VAL A 153 9.51 -7.53 11.43
C VAL A 153 9.16 -6.17 10.84
N TYR A 154 10.07 -5.20 10.96
CA TYR A 154 9.84 -3.81 10.57
C TYR A 154 11.12 -3.15 10.05
N ASN A 155 11.00 -1.95 9.49
CA ASN A 155 12.15 -1.15 9.07
C ASN A 155 12.18 0.18 9.85
N GLU A 156 13.32 0.48 10.48
CA GLU A 156 13.52 1.70 11.29
C GLU A 156 13.46 2.99 10.47
N PHE A 157 13.64 2.91 9.16
CA PHE A 157 13.59 4.06 8.24
C PHE A 157 12.22 4.30 7.61
N GLU A 158 11.24 3.46 7.93
CA GLU A 158 9.85 3.59 7.51
C GLU A 158 8.96 3.97 8.72
N PRO A 159 8.64 5.27 8.91
CA PRO A 159 8.00 5.76 10.13
C PRO A 159 6.67 5.11 10.48
N ASP A 160 5.86 4.73 9.49
CA ASP A 160 4.59 4.04 9.72
C ASP A 160 4.80 2.60 10.23
N SER A 161 5.84 1.92 9.77
CA SER A 161 6.19 0.60 10.29
C SER A 161 6.74 0.66 11.73
N VAL A 162 7.49 1.72 12.04
CA VAL A 162 7.94 2.01 13.42
C VAL A 162 6.73 2.25 14.33
N LYS A 163 5.76 3.08 13.87
CA LYS A 163 4.53 3.34 14.65
C LYS A 163 3.70 2.09 14.88
N GLN A 164 3.62 1.19 13.91
CA GLN A 164 2.95 -0.08 14.09
C GLN A 164 3.66 -0.99 15.10
N ALA A 165 5.00 -1.03 15.08
CA ALA A 165 5.79 -1.78 16.05
C ALA A 165 5.68 -1.18 17.46
N GLU A 166 5.59 0.15 17.60
CA GLU A 166 5.35 0.83 18.87
C GLU A 166 3.94 0.52 19.41
N GLU A 167 2.91 0.58 18.55
CA GLU A 167 1.52 0.23 18.94
C GLU A 167 1.43 -1.23 19.43
N LEU A 168 2.18 -2.15 18.82
CA LEU A 168 2.22 -3.53 19.29
C LEU A 168 2.79 -3.62 20.73
N VAL A 169 3.83 -2.84 21.05
CA VAL A 169 4.39 -2.77 22.41
C VAL A 169 3.39 -2.20 23.40
N GLU A 170 2.64 -1.16 23.03
CA GLU A 170 1.60 -0.56 23.88
C GLU A 170 0.50 -1.56 24.26
N LEU A 171 0.25 -2.56 23.41
CA LEU A 171 -0.75 -3.59 23.61
C LEU A 171 -0.28 -4.77 24.49
N GLU A 172 1.02 -4.86 24.85
CA GLU A 172 1.59 -5.98 25.60
C GLU A 172 0.83 -6.27 26.91
N SER A 173 0.62 -5.26 27.72
CA SER A 173 -0.05 -5.41 29.02
C SER A 173 -1.51 -5.83 28.89
N GLN A 174 -2.21 -5.28 27.90
CA GLN A 174 -3.64 -5.56 27.68
C GLN A 174 -3.89 -6.99 27.19
N TYR A 175 -2.98 -7.52 26.36
CA TYR A 175 -3.16 -8.84 25.72
C TYR A 175 -2.30 -9.95 26.35
N GLY A 176 -1.39 -9.61 27.26
CA GLY A 176 -0.57 -10.56 28.03
C GLY A 176 0.53 -11.22 27.18
N PHE A 177 1.23 -10.44 26.34
CA PHE A 177 2.36 -10.93 25.55
C PHE A 177 3.57 -9.97 25.64
N LYS A 178 4.69 -10.37 25.03
CA LYS A 178 5.88 -9.55 24.82
C LYS A 178 6.20 -9.38 23.35
N THR A 179 6.57 -8.19 22.95
CA THR A 179 7.01 -7.85 21.58
C THR A 179 8.50 -8.09 21.43
N ILE A 180 8.87 -8.82 20.39
CA ILE A 180 10.27 -9.02 19.97
C ILE A 180 10.49 -8.19 18.69
N LYS A 181 11.09 -7.02 18.84
CA LYS A 181 11.39 -6.14 17.68
C LYS A 181 12.52 -6.73 16.84
N MET A 182 12.28 -6.95 15.56
CA MET A 182 13.23 -7.46 14.58
C MET A 182 13.32 -6.49 13.41
N ALA A 183 14.29 -5.56 13.49
CA ALA A 183 14.52 -4.57 12.44
C ALA A 183 15.30 -5.16 11.28
N ILE A 184 14.88 -4.86 10.05
CA ILE A 184 15.64 -5.12 8.82
C ILE A 184 15.73 -3.83 8.00
N LYS A 185 16.90 -3.55 7.46
CA LYS A 185 17.15 -2.36 6.64
C LYS A 185 16.99 -2.62 5.16
N ARG A 186 17.20 -3.87 4.74
CA ARG A 186 17.08 -4.36 3.37
C ARG A 186 16.41 -5.73 3.34
N PRO A 187 15.73 -6.10 2.26
CA PRO A 187 15.02 -7.38 2.15
C PRO A 187 15.91 -8.61 2.38
N ASP A 188 17.18 -8.56 1.93
CA ASP A 188 18.15 -9.67 2.09
C ASP A 188 18.50 -9.97 3.55
N GLU A 189 18.36 -9.00 4.44
CA GLU A 189 18.61 -9.17 5.88
C GLU A 189 17.59 -10.09 6.56
N ALA A 190 16.41 -10.27 5.96
CA ALA A 190 15.40 -11.21 6.46
C ALA A 190 15.93 -12.63 6.61
N ARG A 191 16.92 -13.05 5.80
CA ARG A 191 17.57 -14.36 5.91
C ARG A 191 18.29 -14.60 7.24
N LYS A 192 18.60 -13.55 8.00
CA LYS A 192 19.25 -13.62 9.31
C LYS A 192 18.27 -13.71 10.48
N LEU A 193 16.98 -13.57 10.21
CA LEU A 193 15.97 -13.65 11.25
C LEU A 193 15.86 -15.08 11.79
N VAL A 194 15.70 -15.21 13.09
CA VAL A 194 15.52 -16.49 13.78
C VAL A 194 14.31 -16.36 14.70
N PHE A 195 13.23 -17.06 14.39
CA PHE A 195 11.99 -17.05 15.16
C PHE A 195 11.89 -18.20 16.14
N ALA A 196 12.51 -19.34 15.85
CA ALA A 196 12.47 -20.53 16.68
C ALA A 196 12.91 -20.25 18.13
N GLY A 197 12.08 -20.60 19.08
CA GLY A 197 12.32 -20.38 20.52
C GLY A 197 12.23 -18.91 20.98
N LYS A 198 12.03 -17.95 20.05
CA LYS A 198 11.96 -16.52 20.37
C LYS A 198 10.54 -15.95 20.28
N ALA A 199 9.70 -16.46 19.40
CA ALA A 199 8.35 -15.95 19.18
C ALA A 199 7.35 -17.09 19.01
N ASP A 200 6.09 -16.79 19.28
CA ASP A 200 4.95 -17.69 19.11
C ASP A 200 4.08 -17.26 17.92
N ALA A 201 4.29 -16.04 17.41
CA ALA A 201 3.71 -15.52 16.18
C ALA A 201 4.64 -14.44 15.58
N VAL A 202 4.52 -14.17 14.28
CA VAL A 202 5.26 -13.11 13.57
C VAL A 202 4.27 -12.13 12.96
N LEU A 203 4.39 -10.85 13.29
CA LEU A 203 3.75 -9.75 12.57
C LEU A 203 4.73 -9.21 11.52
N ILE A 204 4.38 -9.31 10.23
CA ILE A 204 5.02 -8.51 9.20
C ILE A 204 4.34 -7.15 9.21
N SER A 205 5.11 -6.11 9.55
CA SER A 205 4.57 -4.74 9.62
C SER A 205 4.20 -4.20 8.25
N VAL A 206 3.67 -2.97 8.21
CA VAL A 206 3.36 -2.26 6.97
C VAL A 206 4.61 -1.79 6.19
N SER A 207 5.79 -2.18 6.60
CA SER A 207 7.07 -1.87 5.93
C SER A 207 7.13 -2.43 4.51
N ALA A 208 7.47 -1.58 3.54
CA ALA A 208 7.71 -2.01 2.16
C ALA A 208 8.89 -2.99 2.08
N VAL A 209 9.98 -2.73 2.83
CA VAL A 209 11.15 -3.62 2.93
C VAL A 209 10.77 -4.99 3.49
N ALA A 210 10.00 -5.03 4.58
CA ALA A 210 9.61 -6.30 5.19
C ALA A 210 8.66 -7.10 4.28
N ASN A 211 7.74 -6.43 3.59
CA ASN A 211 6.82 -7.09 2.66
C ASN A 211 7.51 -7.56 1.37
N GLU A 212 8.59 -6.92 0.90
CA GLU A 212 9.40 -7.46 -0.20
C GLU A 212 10.13 -8.75 0.20
N ALA A 213 10.44 -8.91 1.48
CA ALA A 213 11.07 -10.12 2.03
C ALA A 213 10.07 -11.19 2.52
N ILE A 214 8.77 -11.04 2.22
CA ILE A 214 7.69 -11.84 2.80
C ILE A 214 7.91 -13.35 2.67
N ASP A 215 8.34 -13.83 1.50
CA ASP A 215 8.52 -15.26 1.24
C ASP A 215 9.60 -15.87 2.16
N VAL A 216 10.70 -15.14 2.38
CA VAL A 216 11.78 -15.56 3.28
C VAL A 216 11.29 -15.57 4.73
N ILE A 217 10.57 -14.54 5.16
CA ILE A 217 10.03 -14.43 6.52
C ILE A 217 9.04 -15.57 6.78
N VAL A 218 8.10 -15.81 5.86
CA VAL A 218 7.11 -16.88 5.97
C VAL A 218 7.77 -18.26 5.99
N GLN A 219 8.78 -18.49 5.14
CA GLN A 219 9.52 -19.76 5.16
C GLN A 219 10.16 -20.02 6.52
N GLN A 220 10.87 -19.04 7.09
CA GLN A 220 11.53 -19.18 8.39
C GLN A 220 10.52 -19.36 9.54
N ALA A 221 9.38 -18.68 9.49
CA ALA A 221 8.30 -18.86 10.46
C ALA A 221 7.68 -20.27 10.35
N ARG A 222 7.50 -20.78 9.12
CA ARG A 222 7.00 -22.14 8.84
C ARG A 222 7.95 -23.21 9.38
N GLU A 223 9.26 -23.05 9.21
CA GLU A 223 10.30 -23.93 9.78
C GLU A 223 10.24 -23.92 11.32
N ALA A 224 9.94 -22.78 11.91
CA ALA A 224 9.72 -22.64 13.37
C ALA A 224 8.31 -23.09 13.83
N LYS A 225 7.41 -23.47 12.90
CA LYS A 225 6.00 -23.84 13.15
C LYS A 225 5.18 -22.76 13.85
N ILE A 226 5.42 -21.50 13.51
CA ILE A 226 4.69 -20.34 14.06
C ILE A 226 3.94 -19.57 12.99
N PRO A 227 2.74 -19.04 13.28
CA PRO A 227 1.95 -18.31 12.31
C PRO A 227 2.51 -16.93 12.00
N VAL A 228 2.36 -16.52 10.75
CA VAL A 228 2.62 -15.15 10.31
C VAL A 228 1.28 -14.42 10.15
N ILE A 229 1.22 -13.18 10.63
CA ILE A 229 0.07 -12.28 10.51
C ILE A 229 0.47 -10.96 9.86
N SER A 230 -0.46 -10.27 9.22
CA SER A 230 -0.19 -9.01 8.51
C SER A 230 -1.42 -8.09 8.47
N GLN A 231 -1.17 -6.79 8.22
CA GLN A 231 -2.19 -5.78 7.90
C GLN A 231 -2.03 -5.22 6.47
N ILE A 232 -1.31 -5.92 5.61
CA ILE A 232 -1.20 -5.60 4.18
C ILE A 232 -1.96 -6.67 3.37
N GLY A 233 -2.89 -6.26 2.53
CA GLY A 233 -3.66 -7.15 1.66
C GLY A 233 -2.76 -7.90 0.65
N GLY A 234 -3.22 -9.08 0.20
CA GLY A 234 -2.45 -9.94 -0.73
C GLY A 234 -1.39 -10.80 -0.06
N THR A 235 -1.06 -10.58 1.21
CA THR A 235 0.01 -11.31 1.91
C THR A 235 -0.34 -12.77 2.21
N ALA A 236 -1.64 -13.10 2.26
CA ALA A 236 -2.09 -14.47 2.52
C ALA A 236 -1.72 -15.45 1.39
N GLU A 237 -1.57 -14.99 0.16
CA GLU A 237 -1.10 -15.77 -0.98
C GLU A 237 0.37 -16.20 -0.82
N HIS A 238 1.14 -15.51 0.00
CA HIS A 238 2.54 -15.84 0.35
C HIS A 238 2.65 -16.75 1.59
N GLY A 239 1.53 -17.15 2.20
CA GLY A 239 1.53 -18.03 3.38
C GLY A 239 1.34 -17.32 4.72
N VAL A 240 0.94 -16.04 4.71
CA VAL A 240 0.42 -15.37 5.92
C VAL A 240 -0.88 -16.05 6.31
N VAL A 241 -0.98 -16.52 7.58
CA VAL A 241 -2.14 -17.29 8.07
C VAL A 241 -3.36 -16.39 8.25
N LEU A 242 -3.14 -15.18 8.72
CA LEU A 242 -4.20 -14.23 9.04
C LEU A 242 -3.81 -12.82 8.59
N CYS A 243 -4.60 -12.26 7.70
CA CYS A 243 -4.44 -10.88 7.23
C CYS A 243 -5.72 -10.08 7.54
N LEU A 244 -5.56 -8.91 8.16
CA LEU A 244 -6.64 -7.97 8.40
C LEU A 244 -6.21 -6.60 7.87
N ALA A 245 -6.64 -6.24 6.66
CA ALA A 245 -6.16 -5.08 5.93
C ALA A 245 -7.31 -4.15 5.51
N PRO A 246 -7.05 -2.85 5.30
CA PRO A 246 -8.04 -1.98 4.65
C PRO A 246 -8.27 -2.45 3.23
N SER A 247 -9.52 -2.34 2.74
CA SER A 247 -9.87 -2.77 1.38
C SER A 247 -9.10 -1.96 0.33
N PRO A 248 -8.33 -2.60 -0.56
CA PRO A 248 -7.60 -1.90 -1.61
C PRO A 248 -8.53 -1.18 -2.58
N SER A 249 -9.73 -1.71 -2.80
CA SER A 249 -10.73 -1.09 -3.65
C SER A 249 -11.26 0.22 -3.07
N GLU A 250 -11.50 0.28 -1.75
CA GLU A 250 -11.89 1.53 -1.07
C GLU A 250 -10.76 2.56 -1.09
N GLN A 251 -9.54 2.13 -0.76
CA GLN A 251 -8.36 2.99 -0.76
C GLN A 251 -8.14 3.65 -2.13
N GLY A 252 -8.15 2.85 -3.19
CA GLY A 252 -7.99 3.36 -4.55
C GLY A 252 -9.15 4.24 -5.01
N ALA A 253 -10.39 3.85 -4.72
CA ALA A 253 -11.56 4.63 -5.09
C ALA A 253 -11.58 6.00 -4.39
N ALA A 254 -11.23 6.06 -3.12
CA ALA A 254 -11.12 7.33 -2.38
C ALA A 254 -10.03 8.23 -2.98
N ALA A 255 -8.84 7.68 -3.23
CA ALA A 255 -7.75 8.43 -3.87
C ALA A 255 -8.15 8.96 -5.25
N GLY A 256 -8.86 8.16 -6.07
CA GLY A 256 -9.35 8.58 -7.40
C GLY A 256 -10.32 9.75 -7.33
N ARG A 257 -11.30 9.71 -6.41
CA ARG A 257 -12.22 10.83 -6.18
C ARG A 257 -11.49 12.10 -5.72
N MET A 258 -10.51 11.97 -4.81
CA MET A 258 -9.74 13.11 -4.32
C MET A 258 -8.91 13.74 -5.44
N VAL A 259 -8.22 12.94 -6.25
CA VAL A 259 -7.45 13.40 -7.41
C VAL A 259 -8.36 14.11 -8.42
N ALA A 260 -9.54 13.58 -8.71
CA ALA A 260 -10.51 14.22 -9.61
C ALA A 260 -10.92 15.61 -9.11
N ARG A 261 -11.16 15.79 -7.80
CA ARG A 261 -11.46 17.08 -7.19
C ARG A 261 -10.31 18.07 -7.34
N LEU A 262 -9.07 17.61 -7.11
CA LEU A 262 -7.86 18.43 -7.29
C LEU A 262 -7.67 18.84 -8.76
N LEU A 263 -7.88 17.94 -9.72
CA LEU A 263 -7.80 18.23 -11.15
C LEU A 263 -8.91 19.22 -11.61
N LYS A 264 -10.04 19.27 -10.90
CA LYS A 264 -11.11 20.27 -11.09
C LYS A 264 -10.80 21.62 -10.40
N GLY A 265 -9.63 21.76 -9.75
CA GLY A 265 -9.15 23.02 -9.13
C GLY A 265 -9.46 23.17 -7.64
N GLU A 266 -10.02 22.16 -6.98
CA GLU A 266 -10.24 22.21 -5.54
C GLU A 266 -8.91 22.17 -4.78
N GLN A 267 -8.83 22.84 -3.63
CA GLN A 267 -7.61 22.88 -2.83
C GLN A 267 -7.49 21.65 -1.93
N PRO A 268 -6.30 21.07 -1.73
CA PRO A 268 -6.12 19.91 -0.84
C PRO A 268 -6.67 20.12 0.57
N ALA A 269 -6.49 21.30 1.12
CA ALA A 269 -6.96 21.65 2.47
C ALA A 269 -8.49 21.63 2.66
N SER A 270 -9.27 21.72 1.57
CA SER A 270 -10.74 21.61 1.61
C SER A 270 -11.24 20.16 1.48
N ILE A 271 -10.35 19.24 1.14
CA ILE A 271 -10.69 17.82 1.00
C ILE A 271 -10.31 17.11 2.31
N PRO A 272 -11.29 16.63 3.09
CA PRO A 272 -10.99 15.99 4.36
C PRO A 272 -10.24 14.67 4.15
N VAL A 273 -9.35 14.35 5.10
CA VAL A 273 -8.71 13.05 5.17
C VAL A 273 -9.76 11.99 5.53
N GLU A 274 -9.80 10.91 4.76
CA GLU A 274 -10.70 9.78 5.00
C GLU A 274 -10.01 8.69 5.87
N VAL A 275 -10.82 7.89 6.54
CA VAL A 275 -10.40 6.68 7.26
C VAL A 275 -11.07 5.47 6.62
N PRO A 276 -10.46 4.26 6.67
CA PRO A 276 -11.04 3.08 6.06
C PRO A 276 -12.34 2.68 6.77
N ARG A 277 -13.36 2.36 5.98
CA ARG A 277 -14.66 1.83 6.43
C ARG A 277 -14.81 0.36 6.06
N MET A 278 -14.09 -0.07 5.04
CA MET A 278 -14.08 -1.45 4.55
C MET A 278 -12.76 -2.12 4.91
N VAL A 279 -12.87 -3.22 5.66
CA VAL A 279 -11.72 -4.03 6.10
C VAL A 279 -11.90 -5.44 5.55
N GLU A 280 -10.82 -6.00 5.04
CA GLU A 280 -10.80 -7.37 4.52
C GLU A 280 -10.09 -8.29 5.52
N LEU A 281 -10.81 -9.30 6.00
CA LEU A 281 -10.27 -10.39 6.80
C LEU A 281 -10.00 -11.58 5.90
N VAL A 282 -8.73 -11.93 5.72
CA VAL A 282 -8.33 -13.10 4.93
C VAL A 282 -7.74 -14.16 5.84
N VAL A 283 -8.25 -15.38 5.74
CA VAL A 283 -7.78 -16.53 6.50
C VAL A 283 -7.22 -17.58 5.54
N ASN A 284 -5.97 -17.98 5.74
CA ASN A 284 -5.33 -19.04 4.95
C ASN A 284 -5.41 -20.37 5.68
N LEU A 285 -6.42 -21.19 5.34
CA LEU A 285 -6.63 -22.51 5.95
C LEU A 285 -5.55 -23.52 5.55
N LYS A 286 -5.01 -23.42 4.34
CA LYS A 286 -3.92 -24.27 3.87
C LYS A 286 -2.68 -24.09 4.76
N GLU A 287 -2.28 -22.85 5.00
CA GLU A 287 -1.12 -22.54 5.85
C GLU A 287 -1.40 -22.86 7.32
N ALA A 288 -2.60 -22.53 7.83
CA ALA A 288 -3.01 -22.90 9.20
C ALA A 288 -2.94 -24.41 9.39
N GLY A 289 -3.44 -25.21 8.43
CA GLY A 289 -3.36 -26.67 8.45
C GLY A 289 -1.93 -27.20 8.43
N ALA A 290 -1.03 -26.62 7.63
CA ALA A 290 0.38 -26.98 7.58
C ALA A 290 1.10 -26.73 8.92
N LEU A 291 0.65 -25.72 9.68
CA LEU A 291 1.16 -25.40 11.01
C LEU A 291 0.45 -26.17 12.13
N GLY A 292 -0.56 -27.00 11.82
CA GLY A 292 -1.36 -27.72 12.81
C GLY A 292 -2.34 -26.81 13.61
N ILE A 293 -2.64 -25.63 13.10
CA ILE A 293 -3.53 -24.66 13.73
C ILE A 293 -4.97 -24.92 13.29
N LYS A 294 -5.86 -25.13 14.24
CA LYS A 294 -7.31 -25.24 13.99
C LYS A 294 -7.92 -23.84 13.94
N VAL A 295 -8.52 -23.50 12.82
CA VAL A 295 -9.23 -22.23 12.64
C VAL A 295 -10.69 -22.42 13.10
N PRO A 296 -11.18 -21.62 14.08
CA PRO A 296 -12.57 -21.67 14.52
C PRO A 296 -13.56 -21.33 13.40
N ILE A 297 -14.74 -21.96 13.44
CA ILE A 297 -15.77 -21.77 12.42
C ILE A 297 -16.29 -20.33 12.38
N ASP A 298 -16.43 -19.67 13.53
CA ASP A 298 -16.83 -18.27 13.62
C ASP A 298 -15.84 -17.34 12.91
N LEU A 299 -14.53 -17.59 13.04
CA LEU A 299 -13.51 -16.83 12.33
C LEU A 299 -13.56 -17.06 10.81
N ILE A 300 -13.85 -18.29 10.36
CA ILE A 300 -14.05 -18.60 8.94
C ILE A 300 -15.29 -17.86 8.40
N SER A 301 -16.35 -17.79 9.20
CA SER A 301 -17.60 -17.11 8.84
C SER A 301 -17.44 -15.58 8.78
N ASP A 302 -16.57 -15.01 9.63
CA ASP A 302 -16.24 -13.57 9.63
C ASP A 302 -15.32 -13.19 8.46
N ALA A 303 -14.62 -14.17 7.85
CA ALA A 303 -13.62 -13.89 6.83
C ALA A 303 -14.25 -13.39 5.52
N THR A 304 -13.68 -12.30 4.99
CA THR A 304 -14.00 -11.77 3.66
C THR A 304 -13.53 -12.73 2.56
N LYS A 305 -12.40 -13.41 2.80
CA LYS A 305 -11.79 -14.39 1.89
C LYS A 305 -11.14 -15.52 2.67
N VAL A 306 -11.30 -16.73 2.16
CA VAL A 306 -10.66 -17.94 2.71
C VAL A 306 -9.83 -18.60 1.63
N ILE A 307 -8.53 -18.83 1.90
CA ILE A 307 -7.62 -19.61 1.04
C ILE A 307 -7.62 -21.05 1.54
N LYS A 308 -7.95 -22.00 0.64
CA LYS A 308 -8.08 -23.45 0.92
C LYS A 308 -6.90 -24.23 0.35
#